data_4dca975a609e6d45c56c7bf5c8a2c19f
#
_entry.id   4dca975a609e6d45c56c7bf5c8a2c19f
#
_cell.length_a   1.000
_cell.length_b   1.000
_cell.length_c   1.000
_cell.angle_alpha   90.00
_cell.angle_beta   90.00
_cell.angle_gamma   90.00
#
_symmetry.space_group_name_H-M   'P 1'
#
loop_
_entity.id
_entity.type
_entity.pdbx_description
1 polymer ?
#
loop_
_entity_poly.entity_id
_entity_poly.type
_entity_poly.pdbx_seq_one_letter_code
_entity_poly.pdbx_strand_id
1 'polypeptide(L)'
;MQEQVTLEVATPNGVFVGTFPKTTKIEDVIAAVVQDRHLAAGDAFELVHNGEVLQPVQRPLVSFGLTGSVMLELVATGSGV
;
A
#
# COMPACT_ATOMS: atom_id res chain seq x y z
N MET A 1 -23.39 -2.31 4.16
CA MET A 1 -22.29 -3.25 4.22
C MET A 1 -21.04 -2.60 3.70
N GLN A 2 -19.96 -2.73 4.43
CA GLN A 2 -18.70 -2.16 3.98
C GLN A 2 -18.02 -3.11 3.04
N GLU A 3 -17.56 -2.58 1.95
CA GLU A 3 -16.71 -3.34 1.05
C GLU A 3 -15.28 -3.26 1.51
N GLN A 4 -14.58 -4.35 1.32
CA GLN A 4 -13.17 -4.42 1.69
C GLN A 4 -12.36 -4.79 0.47
N VAL A 5 -11.10 -4.39 0.50
CA VAL A 5 -10.17 -4.68 -0.57
C VAL A 5 -9.06 -5.53 0.02
N THR A 6 -8.80 -6.67 -0.62
CA THR A 6 -7.68 -7.51 -0.23
C THR A 6 -6.47 -7.10 -1.04
N LEU A 7 -5.38 -6.78 -0.35
CA LEU A 7 -4.16 -6.33 -1.00
C LEU A 7 -3.06 -7.34 -0.82
N GLU A 8 -2.41 -7.70 -1.91
CA GLU A 8 -1.17 -8.46 -1.90
C GLU A 8 -0.06 -7.51 -2.31
N VAL A 9 0.79 -7.17 -1.37
CA VAL A 9 1.80 -6.15 -1.59
C VAL A 9 3.18 -6.80 -1.57
N ALA A 10 3.86 -6.75 -2.71
CA ALA A 10 5.23 -7.23 -2.81
C ALA A 10 6.15 -6.20 -2.16
N THR A 11 6.95 -6.64 -1.20
CA THR A 11 7.87 -5.77 -0.48
C THR A 11 9.27 -6.35 -0.51
N PRO A 12 10.30 -5.58 -0.13
CA PRO A 12 11.65 -6.13 -0.04
C PRO A 12 11.76 -7.28 0.95
N ASN A 13 10.85 -7.38 1.91
CA ASN A 13 10.86 -8.43 2.92
C ASN A 13 9.74 -9.45 2.71
N GLY A 14 9.36 -9.69 1.47
CA GLY A 14 8.34 -10.69 1.16
C GLY A 14 7.00 -10.06 0.87
N VAL A 15 5.98 -10.89 0.75
CA VAL A 15 4.66 -10.44 0.36
C VAL A 15 3.80 -10.22 1.60
N PHE A 16 3.17 -9.05 1.66
CA PHE A 16 2.18 -8.75 2.68
C PHE A 16 0.79 -9.00 2.09
N VAL A 17 -0.06 -9.69 2.83
CA VAL A 17 -1.44 -9.88 2.43
C VAL A 17 -2.33 -9.37 3.56
N GLY A 18 -3.23 -8.46 3.21
CA GLY A 18 -4.14 -7.92 4.20
C GLY A 18 -5.40 -7.40 3.55
N THR A 19 -6.44 -7.26 4.35
CA THR A 19 -7.73 -6.79 3.89
C THR A 19 -8.05 -5.48 4.59
N PHE A 20 -8.44 -4.48 3.82
CA PHE A 20 -8.70 -3.15 4.34
C PHE A 20 -10.05 -2.66 3.86
N PRO A 21 -10.75 -1.85 4.66
CA PRO A 21 -11.93 -1.15 4.14
C PRO A 21 -11.56 -0.29 2.95
N LYS A 22 -12.46 -0.17 2.00
CA LYS A 22 -12.19 0.61 0.79
C LYS A 22 -11.91 2.07 1.08
N THR A 23 -12.28 2.54 2.25
CA THR A 23 -12.04 3.92 2.67
C THR A 23 -10.68 4.13 3.31
N THR A 24 -9.87 3.09 3.44
CA THR A 24 -8.54 3.21 4.01
C THR A 24 -7.65 4.04 3.10
N LYS A 25 -6.94 4.99 3.66
CA LYS A 25 -6.04 5.83 2.89
C LYS A 25 -4.79 5.07 2.51
N ILE A 26 -4.19 5.46 1.39
CA ILE A 26 -2.96 4.82 0.93
C ILE A 26 -1.86 4.94 1.99
N GLU A 27 -1.73 6.10 2.63
CA GLU A 27 -0.70 6.28 3.65
C GLU A 27 -0.87 5.30 4.81
N ASP A 28 -2.11 4.97 5.15
CA ASP A 28 -2.37 4.02 6.24
C ASP A 28 -2.03 2.60 5.82
N VAL A 29 -2.25 2.26 4.56
CA VAL A 29 -1.85 0.96 4.03
C VAL A 29 -0.33 0.84 4.07
N ILE A 30 0.37 1.87 3.63
CA ILE A 30 1.83 1.87 3.65
C ILE A 30 2.33 1.66 5.08
N ALA A 31 1.76 2.40 6.04
CA ALA A 31 2.19 2.27 7.43
C ALA A 31 1.98 0.85 7.94
N ALA A 32 0.85 0.24 7.60
CA ALA A 32 0.56 -1.12 8.05
C ALA A 32 1.55 -2.12 7.46
N VAL A 33 1.88 -1.98 6.18
CA VAL A 33 2.80 -2.89 5.51
C VAL A 33 4.21 -2.72 6.06
N VAL A 34 4.65 -1.49 6.25
CA VAL A 34 5.98 -1.21 6.79
C VAL A 34 6.12 -1.83 8.17
N GLN A 35 5.12 -1.68 9.00
CA GLN A 35 5.15 -2.22 10.34
C GLN A 35 5.13 -3.75 10.33
N ASP A 36 4.27 -4.33 9.51
CA ASP A 36 4.11 -5.78 9.46
C ASP A 36 5.37 -6.46 8.93
N ARG A 37 6.01 -5.87 7.94
CA ARG A 37 7.18 -6.46 7.31
C ARG A 37 8.48 -5.99 7.93
N HIS A 38 8.41 -5.20 8.98
CA HIS A 38 9.60 -4.70 9.70
C HIS A 38 10.54 -3.94 8.78
N LEU A 39 9.97 -3.09 7.93
CA LEU A 39 10.76 -2.28 7.03
C LEU A 39 11.27 -1.05 7.76
N ALA A 40 12.28 -0.39 7.18
CA ALA A 40 12.88 0.77 7.82
C ALA A 40 11.89 1.93 7.84
N ALA A 41 11.46 2.31 9.04
CA ALA A 41 10.42 3.32 9.19
C ALA A 41 10.86 4.70 8.73
N GLY A 42 12.17 4.94 8.65
CA GLY A 42 12.66 6.24 8.19
C GLY A 42 12.69 6.40 6.68
N ASP A 43 12.47 5.32 5.95
CA ASP A 43 12.48 5.38 4.50
C ASP A 43 11.12 5.82 3.99
N ALA A 44 11.14 6.49 2.83
CA ALA A 44 9.91 6.82 2.14
C ALA A 44 9.54 5.68 1.20
N PHE A 45 8.24 5.35 1.17
CA PHE A 45 7.75 4.28 0.33
C PHE A 45 6.57 4.76 -0.49
N GLU A 46 6.35 4.12 -1.64
CA GLU A 46 5.14 4.33 -2.42
C GLU A 46 4.53 2.99 -2.76
N LEU A 47 3.22 3.01 -2.97
CA LEU A 47 2.52 1.84 -3.51
C LEU A 47 2.33 2.03 -5.01
N VAL A 48 2.58 0.96 -5.75
CA VAL A 48 2.49 0.98 -7.21
C VAL A 48 1.51 -0.10 -7.65
N HIS A 49 0.63 0.26 -8.57
CA HIS A 49 -0.36 -0.65 -9.13
C HIS A 49 -0.25 -0.59 -10.65
N ASN A 50 0.14 -1.70 -11.26
CA ASN A 50 0.30 -1.79 -12.72
C ASN A 50 1.20 -0.70 -13.27
N GLY A 51 2.29 -0.42 -12.55
CA GLY A 51 3.24 0.59 -12.98
C GLY A 51 2.87 2.02 -12.64
N GLU A 52 1.74 2.23 -11.97
CA GLU A 52 1.30 3.57 -11.59
C GLU A 52 1.40 3.75 -10.09
N VAL A 53 2.00 4.85 -9.68
CA VAL A 53 2.11 5.20 -8.27
C VAL A 53 0.75 5.67 -7.77
N LEU A 54 0.35 5.13 -6.63
CA LEU A 54 -0.91 5.51 -6.00
C LEU A 54 -0.69 6.76 -5.17
N GLN A 55 -1.01 7.89 -5.75
CA GLN A 55 -0.80 9.19 -5.10
C GLN A 55 -1.92 10.13 -5.51
N PRO A 56 -2.25 11.13 -4.68
CA PRO A 56 -1.65 11.39 -3.37
C PRO A 56 -2.06 10.35 -2.34
N VAL A 57 -1.19 10.15 -1.35
CA VAL A 57 -1.39 9.06 -0.37
C VAL A 57 -2.52 9.34 0.62
N GLN A 58 -3.05 10.56 0.62
CA GLN A 58 -4.18 10.89 1.48
C GLN A 58 -5.51 10.37 0.92
N ARG A 59 -5.51 9.87 -0.31
CA ARG A 59 -6.73 9.37 -0.93
C ARG A 59 -7.00 7.94 -0.51
N PRO A 60 -8.27 7.57 -0.41
CA PRO A 60 -8.62 6.20 -0.04
C PRO A 60 -8.47 5.23 -1.21
N LEU A 61 -8.44 3.95 -0.89
CA LEU A 61 -8.30 2.90 -1.91
C LEU A 61 -9.36 3.03 -2.99
N VAL A 62 -10.59 3.34 -2.60
CA VAL A 62 -11.68 3.42 -3.56
C VAL A 62 -11.47 4.51 -4.61
N SER A 63 -10.72 5.56 -4.27
CA SER A 63 -10.41 6.63 -5.22
C SER A 63 -9.63 6.15 -6.42
N PHE A 64 -8.90 5.06 -6.27
CA PHE A 64 -8.07 4.52 -7.35
C PHE A 64 -8.74 3.37 -8.06
N GLY A 65 -10.01 3.09 -7.73
CA GLY A 65 -10.75 2.01 -8.36
C GLY A 65 -10.33 0.63 -7.91
N LEU A 66 -9.66 0.52 -6.77
CA LEU A 66 -9.20 -0.77 -6.28
C LEU A 66 -10.35 -1.50 -5.60
N THR A 67 -10.66 -2.69 -6.09
CA THR A 67 -11.76 -3.50 -5.56
C THR A 67 -11.36 -4.97 -5.57
N GLY A 68 -11.99 -5.74 -4.70
CA GLY A 68 -11.75 -7.19 -4.66
C GLY A 68 -10.36 -7.51 -4.16
N SER A 69 -9.59 -8.22 -4.96
CA SER A 69 -8.20 -8.57 -4.66
C SER A 69 -7.30 -7.84 -5.63
N VAL A 70 -6.32 -7.14 -5.11
CA VAL A 70 -5.43 -6.30 -5.91
C VAL A 70 -4.00 -6.61 -5.55
N MET A 71 -3.13 -6.68 -6.55
CA MET A 71 -1.70 -6.88 -6.35
C MET A 71 -0.99 -5.55 -6.50
N LEU A 72 -0.21 -5.20 -5.48
CA LEU A 72 0.54 -3.95 -5.45
C LEU A 72 2.00 -4.23 -5.17
N GLU A 73 2.83 -3.21 -5.40
CA GLU A 73 4.24 -3.25 -5.04
C GLU A 73 4.56 -2.10 -4.11
N LEU A 74 5.37 -2.37 -3.10
CA LEU A 74 5.86 -1.33 -2.21
C LEU A 74 7.29 -1.03 -2.61
N VAL A 75 7.55 0.21 -3.01
CA VAL A 75 8.82 0.62 -3.57
C VAL A 75 9.40 1.70 -2.69
N ALA A 76 10.69 1.54 -2.33
CA ALA A 76 11.40 2.57 -1.60
C ALA A 76 11.75 3.69 -2.58
N THR A 77 11.55 4.94 -2.15
CA THR A 77 11.70 6.08 -3.04
C THR A 77 13.02 6.79 -2.85
N GLY A 78 14.04 6.07 -2.42
CA GLY A 78 15.38 6.61 -2.37
C GLY A 78 15.57 7.71 -1.37
N SER A 79 14.81 7.69 -0.37
CA SER A 79 14.91 8.68 0.65
C SER A 79 16.26 8.65 1.33
N GLY A 80 16.54 9.63 2.08
CA GLY A 80 17.68 9.62 2.94
C GLY A 80 18.98 9.96 2.27
N VAL A 81 18.88 10.54 1.19
CA VAL A 81 20.10 11.05 0.56
C VAL A 81 20.46 12.38 1.13
#